data_6817b94db2128cc919a6714b1ba9b7f8
#
_entry.id   6817b94db2128cc919a6714b1ba9b7f8
#
_cell.length_a   1.000
_cell.length_b   1.000
_cell.length_c   1.000
_cell.angle_alpha   90.00
_cell.angle_beta   90.00
_cell.angle_gamma   90.00
#
_symmetry.space_group_name_H-M   'P 1'
#
loop_
_entity.id
_entity.type
_entity.pdbx_description
1 polymer ?
#
loop_
_entity_poly.entity_id
_entity_poly.type
_entity_poly.pdbx_seq_one_letter_code
_entity_poly.pdbx_strand_id
1 'polypeptide(L)'
;MTATLHCQNAELSYQLGGKADAPAIVLLHGGLGAVADFAPLLPRLQAHFRILAIDTRGHGRSTRGDVPLTYAQTADDARQIIEAVELRQFHLFGFSDGGVTAYRIAADDTRVQSVLTVGAQWHSRYTPREMMASLTVADVRGQMPEQVATYQKHNPRPDLDALVADLRRLWTDDTAAGFPNENTTNIKAPVLAVRGEDDFLLSAAALNSLRQVLPEAHLMNVPFAAHEVIKEQPNILWAAMKVFYQLA
;
A
#
# COMPACT_ATOMS: atom_id res chain seq x y z
N MET A 1 -0.75 6.55 18.75
CA MET A 1 0.30 5.83 19.49
C MET A 1 1.15 5.07 18.48
N THR A 2 2.49 5.14 18.56
CA THR A 2 3.40 4.36 17.72
C THR A 2 3.90 3.17 18.52
N ALA A 3 3.95 1.98 17.91
CA ALA A 3 4.44 0.75 18.50
C ALA A 3 5.30 -0.02 17.50
N THR A 4 5.96 -1.07 17.94
CA THR A 4 6.87 -1.88 17.14
C THR A 4 6.62 -3.37 17.40
N LEU A 5 6.60 -4.17 16.33
CA LEU A 5 6.61 -5.63 16.39
C LEU A 5 7.97 -6.14 15.91
N HIS A 6 8.57 -7.05 16.68
CA HIS A 6 9.81 -7.72 16.25
C HIS A 6 9.47 -8.96 15.42
N CYS A 7 9.96 -9.00 14.19
CA CYS A 7 9.71 -10.11 13.28
C CYS A 7 10.92 -10.34 12.36
N GLN A 8 11.47 -11.55 12.36
CA GLN A 8 12.56 -11.98 11.45
C GLN A 8 13.71 -10.95 11.40
N ASN A 9 14.23 -10.58 12.58
CA ASN A 9 15.28 -9.57 12.77
C ASN A 9 14.95 -8.16 12.24
N ALA A 10 13.67 -7.90 11.93
CA ALA A 10 13.17 -6.55 11.68
C ALA A 10 12.39 -6.01 12.88
N GLU A 11 12.45 -4.70 13.04
CA GLU A 11 11.55 -3.94 13.89
C GLU A 11 10.51 -3.28 12.99
N LEU A 12 9.28 -3.78 13.02
CA LEU A 12 8.17 -3.31 12.19
C LEU A 12 7.37 -2.27 12.97
N SER A 13 7.47 -1.02 12.54
CA SER A 13 6.76 0.10 13.16
C SER A 13 5.33 0.21 12.65
N TYR A 14 4.40 0.47 13.54
CA TYR A 14 3.02 0.77 13.20
C TYR A 14 2.41 1.84 14.12
N GLN A 15 1.37 2.46 13.65
CA GLN A 15 0.66 3.51 14.37
C GLN A 15 -0.80 3.12 14.58
N LEU A 16 -1.27 3.29 15.80
CA LEU A 16 -2.67 3.14 16.18
C LEU A 16 -3.30 4.52 16.40
N GLY A 17 -4.50 4.72 15.89
CA GLY A 17 -5.21 5.98 16.03
C GLY A 17 -6.70 5.86 15.74
N GLY A 18 -7.39 7.00 15.64
CA GLY A 18 -8.80 7.06 15.34
C GLY A 18 -9.69 6.65 16.52
N LYS A 19 -10.93 6.22 16.22
CA LYS A 19 -11.93 5.82 17.21
C LYS A 19 -11.81 4.34 17.57
N ALA A 20 -11.62 4.03 18.84
CA ALA A 20 -11.38 2.65 19.31
C ALA A 20 -12.51 1.69 18.95
N ASP A 21 -13.77 2.15 19.03
CA ASP A 21 -14.97 1.34 18.82
C ASP A 21 -15.50 1.39 17.38
N ALA A 22 -14.80 2.08 16.48
CA ALA A 22 -15.20 2.16 15.06
C ALA A 22 -14.65 0.95 14.26
N PRO A 23 -15.17 0.70 13.05
CA PRO A 23 -14.60 -0.29 12.14
C PRO A 23 -13.11 -0.04 11.92
N ALA A 24 -12.32 -1.13 11.87
CA ALA A 24 -10.88 -0.99 11.69
C ALA A 24 -10.51 -0.78 10.22
N ILE A 25 -9.51 0.06 9.97
CA ILE A 25 -8.88 0.24 8.66
C ILE A 25 -7.36 0.12 8.79
N VAL A 26 -6.77 -0.71 7.92
CA VAL A 26 -5.33 -0.90 7.82
C VAL A 26 -4.82 -0.08 6.63
N LEU A 27 -3.84 0.80 6.89
CA LEU A 27 -3.22 1.68 5.90
C LEU A 27 -1.84 1.13 5.51
N LEU A 28 -1.63 0.91 4.20
CA LEU A 28 -0.40 0.35 3.63
C LEU A 28 0.13 1.31 2.57
N HIS A 29 1.29 1.92 2.81
CA HIS A 29 1.91 2.93 1.94
C HIS A 29 2.65 2.30 0.74
N GLY A 30 3.06 3.12 -0.21
CA GLY A 30 3.80 2.75 -1.41
C GLY A 30 5.32 2.60 -1.20
N GLY A 31 6.01 2.18 -2.24
CA GLY A 31 7.48 2.10 -2.25
C GLY A 31 8.12 3.46 -2.00
N LEU A 32 9.26 3.47 -1.29
CA LEU A 32 9.94 4.69 -0.81
C LEU A 32 9.09 5.58 0.11
N GLY A 33 7.86 5.16 0.44
CA GLY A 33 6.91 5.91 1.26
C GLY A 33 7.00 5.59 2.74
N ALA A 34 6.00 6.07 3.47
CA ALA A 34 5.78 5.83 4.90
C ALA A 34 4.31 6.09 5.27
N VAL A 35 3.92 5.77 6.51
CA VAL A 35 2.59 6.13 7.05
C VAL A 35 2.23 7.61 6.83
N ALA A 36 3.24 8.50 6.79
CA ALA A 36 3.05 9.93 6.54
C ALA A 36 2.38 10.26 5.19
N ASP A 37 2.43 9.37 4.20
CA ASP A 37 1.79 9.59 2.89
C ASP A 37 0.27 9.69 2.98
N PHE A 38 -0.33 9.14 4.02
CA PHE A 38 -1.76 9.26 4.29
C PHE A 38 -2.18 10.57 4.98
N ALA A 39 -1.23 11.46 5.32
CA ALA A 39 -1.51 12.70 6.06
C ALA A 39 -2.68 13.54 5.50
N PRO A 40 -2.88 13.69 4.17
CA PRO A 40 -3.99 14.46 3.63
C PRO A 40 -5.38 13.90 3.97
N LEU A 41 -5.48 12.59 4.20
CA LEU A 41 -6.74 11.89 4.51
C LEU A 41 -6.85 11.47 5.98
N LEU A 42 -5.73 11.42 6.70
CA LEU A 42 -5.67 10.86 8.04
C LEU A 42 -6.66 11.49 9.04
N PRO A 43 -6.84 12.83 9.12
CA PRO A 43 -7.82 13.41 10.03
C PRO A 43 -9.25 12.98 9.74
N ARG A 44 -9.59 12.82 8.44
CA ARG A 44 -10.92 12.37 8.00
C ARG A 44 -11.12 10.89 8.33
N LEU A 45 -10.12 10.05 8.07
CA LEU A 45 -10.16 8.62 8.42
C LEU A 45 -10.29 8.42 9.94
N GLN A 46 -9.55 9.18 10.75
CA GLN A 46 -9.61 9.13 12.21
C GLN A 46 -10.99 9.45 12.78
N ALA A 47 -11.78 10.25 12.06
CA ALA A 47 -13.14 10.58 12.48
C ALA A 47 -14.13 9.40 12.33
N HIS A 48 -13.80 8.39 11.51
CA HIS A 48 -14.72 7.30 11.16
C HIS A 48 -14.18 5.90 11.48
N PHE A 49 -12.87 5.72 11.62
CA PHE A 49 -12.25 4.41 11.76
C PHE A 49 -11.34 4.29 12.98
N ARG A 50 -11.17 3.06 13.47
CA ARG A 50 -9.99 2.64 14.24
C ARG A 50 -8.87 2.38 13.22
N ILE A 51 -7.76 3.09 13.33
CA ILE A 51 -6.68 3.05 12.35
C ILE A 51 -5.52 2.19 12.84
N LEU A 52 -5.06 1.30 11.97
CA LEU A 52 -3.76 0.67 12.00
C LEU A 52 -2.99 1.12 10.75
N ALA A 53 -1.93 1.90 10.91
CA ALA A 53 -1.09 2.34 9.80
C ALA A 53 0.31 1.73 9.96
N ILE A 54 0.81 1.03 8.94
CA ILE A 54 2.01 0.21 9.00
C ILE A 54 3.11 0.84 8.15
N ASP A 55 4.30 1.05 8.72
CA ASP A 55 5.52 1.28 7.95
C ASP A 55 6.06 -0.07 7.47
N THR A 56 6.07 -0.28 6.16
CA THR A 56 6.54 -1.52 5.53
C THR A 56 8.01 -1.77 5.87
N ARG A 57 8.40 -3.03 5.99
CA ARG A 57 9.80 -3.48 6.17
C ARG A 57 10.77 -2.65 5.32
N GLY A 58 11.82 -2.11 5.96
CA GLY A 58 12.82 -1.26 5.31
C GLY A 58 12.39 0.18 5.02
N HIS A 59 11.14 0.56 5.30
CA HIS A 59 10.58 1.89 5.05
C HIS A 59 10.21 2.62 6.34
N GLY A 60 9.97 3.92 6.23
CA GLY A 60 9.51 4.73 7.34
C GLY A 60 10.36 4.53 8.59
N ARG A 61 9.74 4.06 9.66
CA ARG A 61 10.38 3.73 10.94
C ARG A 61 10.71 2.24 11.11
N SER A 62 10.44 1.41 10.09
CA SER A 62 10.71 -0.03 10.12
C SER A 62 12.09 -0.36 9.59
N THR A 63 12.82 -1.23 10.31
CA THR A 63 14.11 -1.75 9.81
C THR A 63 13.90 -2.83 8.74
N ARG A 64 14.95 -3.15 7.98
CA ARG A 64 14.90 -4.15 6.90
C ARG A 64 14.82 -5.59 7.41
N GLY A 65 15.54 -5.93 8.47
CA GLY A 65 15.79 -7.32 8.85
C GLY A 65 16.60 -8.09 7.80
N ASP A 66 16.52 -9.43 7.83
CA ASP A 66 17.41 -10.32 7.06
C ASP A 66 16.69 -11.06 5.92
N VAL A 67 15.37 -10.91 5.80
CA VAL A 67 14.60 -11.59 4.74
C VAL A 67 14.40 -10.69 3.52
N PRO A 68 14.32 -11.26 2.31
CA PRO A 68 14.07 -10.50 1.10
C PRO A 68 12.75 -9.73 1.16
N LEU A 69 12.75 -8.51 0.65
CA LEU A 69 11.53 -7.74 0.45
C LEU A 69 10.78 -8.30 -0.76
N THR A 70 9.62 -8.91 -0.51
CA THR A 70 8.67 -9.41 -1.52
C THR A 70 7.26 -9.02 -1.13
N TYR A 71 6.30 -9.03 -2.06
CA TYR A 71 4.90 -8.75 -1.71
C TYR A 71 4.29 -9.83 -0.81
N ALA A 72 4.76 -11.08 -0.89
CA ALA A 72 4.39 -12.11 0.07
C ALA A 72 4.87 -11.76 1.48
N GLN A 73 6.14 -11.31 1.60
CA GLN A 73 6.70 -10.93 2.90
C GLN A 73 6.01 -9.69 3.47
N THR A 74 5.71 -8.66 2.65
CA THR A 74 5.00 -7.48 3.14
C THR A 74 3.58 -7.80 3.61
N ALA A 75 2.91 -8.74 2.94
CA ALA A 75 1.60 -9.24 3.37
C ALA A 75 1.69 -10.03 4.69
N ASP A 76 2.71 -10.86 4.85
CA ASP A 76 2.92 -11.64 6.08
C ASP A 76 3.28 -10.74 7.26
N ASP A 77 4.13 -9.73 7.06
CA ASP A 77 4.46 -8.72 8.07
C ASP A 77 3.20 -7.97 8.53
N ALA A 78 2.36 -7.53 7.57
CA ALA A 78 1.12 -6.86 7.89
C ALA A 78 0.14 -7.76 8.67
N ARG A 79 0.00 -9.04 8.28
CA ARG A 79 -0.84 -10.03 9.00
C ARG A 79 -0.35 -10.22 10.44
N GLN A 80 0.96 -10.34 10.67
CA GLN A 80 1.50 -10.47 12.02
C GLN A 80 1.19 -9.26 12.89
N ILE A 81 1.25 -8.03 12.34
CA ILE A 81 0.84 -6.83 13.08
C ILE A 81 -0.67 -6.83 13.34
N ILE A 82 -1.49 -7.19 12.35
CA ILE A 82 -2.95 -7.32 12.47
C ILE A 82 -3.33 -8.30 13.59
N GLU A 83 -2.64 -9.45 13.66
CA GLU A 83 -2.81 -10.42 14.75
C GLU A 83 -2.40 -9.83 16.11
N ALA A 84 -1.23 -9.18 16.18
CA ALA A 84 -0.71 -8.60 17.43
C ALA A 84 -1.62 -7.51 18.01
N VAL A 85 -2.39 -6.80 17.16
CA VAL A 85 -3.37 -5.78 17.59
C VAL A 85 -4.81 -6.31 17.63
N GLU A 86 -4.98 -7.64 17.45
CA GLU A 86 -6.25 -8.38 17.59
C GLU A 86 -7.39 -7.82 16.72
N LEU A 87 -7.11 -7.48 15.45
CA LEU A 87 -8.16 -7.06 14.51
C LEU A 87 -8.88 -8.30 13.97
N ARG A 88 -10.17 -8.44 14.30
CA ARG A 88 -11.02 -9.55 13.86
C ARG A 88 -11.64 -9.31 12.48
N GLN A 89 -11.94 -8.06 12.18
CA GLN A 89 -12.49 -7.59 10.89
C GLN A 89 -11.86 -6.24 10.59
N PHE A 90 -11.49 -6.00 9.33
CA PHE A 90 -10.83 -4.76 8.94
C PHE A 90 -11.01 -4.46 7.46
N HIS A 91 -10.99 -3.16 7.12
CA HIS A 91 -10.84 -2.67 5.78
C HIS A 91 -9.36 -2.52 5.44
N LEU A 92 -9.00 -2.68 4.16
CA LEU A 92 -7.65 -2.41 3.65
C LEU A 92 -7.69 -1.15 2.79
N PHE A 93 -6.75 -0.24 3.04
CA PHE A 93 -6.47 0.88 2.16
C PHE A 93 -4.98 0.88 1.82
N GLY A 94 -4.66 0.54 0.57
CA GLY A 94 -3.30 0.44 0.07
C GLY A 94 -3.00 1.44 -1.03
N PHE A 95 -1.84 2.08 -0.95
CA PHE A 95 -1.29 2.93 -2.00
C PHE A 95 -0.13 2.24 -2.70
N SER A 96 -0.13 2.19 -4.04
CA SER A 96 0.96 1.63 -4.85
C SER A 96 1.36 0.22 -4.36
N ASP A 97 2.59 -0.02 -3.90
CA ASP A 97 3.04 -1.31 -3.33
C ASP A 97 2.16 -1.77 -2.16
N GLY A 98 1.69 -0.83 -1.34
CA GLY A 98 0.73 -1.15 -0.28
C GLY A 98 -0.61 -1.65 -0.82
N GLY A 99 -1.03 -1.21 -2.01
CA GLY A 99 -2.21 -1.72 -2.69
C GLY A 99 -2.00 -3.13 -3.26
N VAL A 100 -0.82 -3.44 -3.79
CA VAL A 100 -0.44 -4.81 -4.19
C VAL A 100 -0.45 -5.74 -2.97
N THR A 101 0.11 -5.27 -1.85
CA THR A 101 0.09 -5.98 -0.56
C THR A 101 -1.35 -6.19 -0.08
N ALA A 102 -2.23 -5.18 -0.21
CA ALA A 102 -3.65 -5.28 0.15
C ALA A 102 -4.38 -6.34 -0.68
N TYR A 103 -4.14 -6.43 -1.98
CA TYR A 103 -4.70 -7.50 -2.82
C TYR A 103 -4.22 -8.88 -2.37
N ARG A 104 -2.94 -9.05 -2.02
CA ARG A 104 -2.44 -10.34 -1.50
C ARG A 104 -3.09 -10.73 -0.19
N ILE A 105 -3.23 -9.79 0.75
CA ILE A 105 -3.92 -10.06 2.02
C ILE A 105 -5.36 -10.47 1.76
N ALA A 106 -6.09 -9.71 0.95
CA ALA A 106 -7.51 -9.94 0.70
C ALA A 106 -7.82 -11.23 -0.07
N ALA A 107 -6.86 -11.75 -0.86
CA ALA A 107 -7.02 -13.01 -1.57
C ALA A 107 -7.09 -14.23 -0.64
N ASP A 108 -6.49 -14.13 0.56
CA ASP A 108 -6.32 -15.26 1.47
C ASP A 108 -6.96 -15.03 2.86
N ASP A 109 -7.40 -13.80 3.18
CA ASP A 109 -7.91 -13.44 4.50
C ASP A 109 -9.39 -13.04 4.46
N THR A 110 -10.25 -13.89 4.97
CA THR A 110 -11.70 -13.69 5.01
C THR A 110 -12.15 -12.61 6.01
N ARG A 111 -11.28 -12.10 6.86
CA ARG A 111 -11.56 -11.00 7.79
C ARG A 111 -11.63 -9.64 7.09
N VAL A 112 -11.11 -9.56 5.85
CA VAL A 112 -11.13 -8.34 5.04
C VAL A 112 -12.56 -7.98 4.65
N GLN A 113 -13.03 -6.80 5.05
CA GLN A 113 -14.37 -6.30 4.80
C GLN A 113 -14.48 -5.51 3.48
N SER A 114 -13.41 -4.83 3.08
CA SER A 114 -13.29 -4.19 1.77
C SER A 114 -11.84 -3.85 1.46
N VAL A 115 -11.54 -3.62 0.19
CA VAL A 115 -10.22 -3.23 -0.31
C VAL A 115 -10.33 -1.95 -1.11
N LEU A 116 -9.64 -0.91 -0.69
CA LEU A 116 -9.41 0.29 -1.48
C LEU A 116 -7.95 0.34 -1.88
N THR A 117 -7.68 0.47 -3.18
CA THR A 117 -6.33 0.64 -3.69
C THR A 117 -6.20 1.90 -4.53
N VAL A 118 -5.07 2.58 -4.43
CA VAL A 118 -4.72 3.74 -5.25
C VAL A 118 -3.40 3.45 -5.95
N GLY A 119 -3.36 3.56 -7.29
CA GLY A 119 -2.14 3.38 -8.08
C GLY A 119 -1.55 1.96 -8.03
N ALA A 120 -2.33 0.94 -7.70
CA ALA A 120 -1.83 -0.42 -7.49
C ALA A 120 -2.16 -1.37 -8.64
N GLN A 121 -1.16 -2.09 -9.10
CA GLN A 121 -1.34 -3.15 -10.10
C GLN A 121 -1.73 -4.46 -9.41
N TRP A 122 -2.65 -5.19 -10.02
CA TRP A 122 -3.08 -6.49 -9.54
C TRP A 122 -2.27 -7.65 -10.12
N HIS A 123 -1.52 -7.41 -11.22
CA HIS A 123 -0.77 -8.44 -11.94
C HIS A 123 0.56 -7.89 -12.47
N SER A 124 1.64 -8.67 -12.36
CA SER A 124 3.00 -8.33 -12.78
C SER A 124 3.14 -7.96 -14.26
N ARG A 125 2.27 -8.52 -15.15
CA ARG A 125 2.30 -8.22 -16.60
C ARG A 125 2.04 -6.74 -16.94
N TYR A 126 1.45 -5.98 -16.03
CA TYR A 126 1.17 -4.56 -16.23
C TYR A 126 2.25 -3.65 -15.66
N THR A 127 3.25 -4.22 -15.00
CA THR A 127 4.38 -3.45 -14.45
C THR A 127 5.28 -2.94 -15.58
N PRO A 128 5.67 -1.66 -15.59
CA PRO A 128 6.66 -1.13 -16.53
C PRO A 128 8.08 -1.61 -16.13
N ARG A 129 8.36 -2.90 -16.35
CA ARG A 129 9.53 -3.63 -15.82
C ARG A 129 10.87 -2.99 -16.15
N GLU A 130 11.05 -2.54 -17.41
CA GLU A 130 12.32 -1.93 -17.85
C GLU A 130 12.60 -0.65 -17.04
N MET A 131 11.59 0.19 -16.87
CA MET A 131 11.69 1.40 -16.07
C MET A 131 12.00 1.07 -14.61
N MET A 132 11.27 0.11 -14.01
CA MET A 132 11.50 -0.31 -12.63
C MET A 132 12.89 -0.92 -12.43
N ALA A 133 13.34 -1.75 -13.36
CA ALA A 133 14.66 -2.38 -13.30
C ALA A 133 15.81 -1.38 -13.47
N SER A 134 15.61 -0.29 -14.21
CA SER A 134 16.62 0.74 -14.47
C SER A 134 16.75 1.81 -13.40
N LEU A 135 15.78 1.91 -12.47
CA LEU A 135 15.79 2.93 -11.42
C LEU A 135 17.09 2.91 -10.61
N THR A 136 17.76 4.04 -10.51
CA THR A 136 18.99 4.19 -9.72
C THR A 136 18.75 5.01 -8.44
N VAL A 137 19.68 4.90 -7.49
CA VAL A 137 19.66 5.75 -6.29
C VAL A 137 19.77 7.24 -6.65
N ALA A 138 20.48 7.57 -7.71
CA ALA A 138 20.60 8.95 -8.19
C ALA A 138 19.25 9.47 -8.70
N ASP A 139 18.48 8.64 -9.44
CA ASP A 139 17.13 8.99 -9.87
C ASP A 139 16.19 9.23 -8.69
N VAL A 140 16.22 8.33 -7.69
CA VAL A 140 15.42 8.48 -6.47
C VAL A 140 15.77 9.77 -5.72
N ARG A 141 17.07 10.08 -5.56
CA ARG A 141 17.50 11.33 -4.93
C ARG A 141 17.07 12.57 -5.72
N GLY A 142 17.08 12.49 -7.03
CA GLY A 142 16.71 13.62 -7.90
C GLY A 142 15.21 13.84 -8.03
N GLN A 143 14.43 12.76 -8.09
CA GLN A 143 12.99 12.82 -8.35
C GLN A 143 12.14 12.84 -7.07
N MET A 144 12.66 12.28 -5.95
CA MET A 144 11.94 12.10 -4.68
C MET A 144 12.74 12.63 -3.47
N PRO A 145 13.29 13.87 -3.51
CA PRO A 145 14.19 14.37 -2.48
C PRO A 145 13.54 14.46 -1.09
N GLU A 146 12.24 14.77 -1.02
CA GLU A 146 11.49 14.87 0.24
C GLU A 146 11.28 13.50 0.89
N GLN A 147 10.95 12.47 0.09
CA GLN A 147 10.81 11.09 0.55
C GLN A 147 12.16 10.56 1.07
N VAL A 148 13.25 10.82 0.32
CA VAL A 148 14.61 10.46 0.75
C VAL A 148 14.98 11.13 2.07
N ALA A 149 14.73 12.43 2.21
CA ALA A 149 15.02 13.16 3.44
C ALA A 149 14.21 12.62 4.62
N THR A 150 12.92 12.33 4.39
CA THR A 150 12.01 11.74 5.39
C THR A 150 12.50 10.35 5.81
N TYR A 151 12.87 9.51 4.85
CA TYR A 151 13.44 8.19 5.11
C TYR A 151 14.71 8.28 5.95
N GLN A 152 15.69 9.08 5.53
CA GLN A 152 16.96 9.26 6.24
C GLN A 152 16.78 9.78 7.67
N LYS A 153 15.80 10.64 7.89
CA LYS A 153 15.50 11.23 9.20
C LYS A 153 14.82 10.24 10.15
N HIS A 154 13.92 9.40 9.65
CA HIS A 154 13.03 8.63 10.50
C HIS A 154 13.36 7.14 10.59
N ASN A 155 14.05 6.59 9.58
CA ASN A 155 14.44 5.19 9.63
C ASN A 155 15.53 4.96 10.68
N PRO A 156 15.39 3.97 11.56
CA PRO A 156 16.41 3.70 12.60
C PRO A 156 17.75 3.23 12.04
N ARG A 157 17.76 2.64 10.84
CA ARG A 157 18.93 2.13 10.13
C ARG A 157 18.82 2.43 8.64
N PRO A 158 18.92 3.72 8.23
CA PRO A 158 18.69 4.12 6.86
C PRO A 158 19.81 3.61 5.93
N ASP A 159 19.41 2.87 4.90
CA ASP A 159 20.28 2.40 3.82
C ASP A 159 19.50 2.51 2.50
N LEU A 160 19.64 3.68 1.85
CA LEU A 160 18.89 3.98 0.63
C LEU A 160 19.34 3.08 -0.53
N ASP A 161 20.61 2.73 -0.61
CA ASP A 161 21.16 1.88 -1.68
C ASP A 161 20.55 0.48 -1.60
N ALA A 162 20.51 -0.08 -0.39
CA ALA A 162 19.87 -1.36 -0.16
C ALA A 162 18.37 -1.31 -0.39
N LEU A 163 17.68 -0.26 0.05
CA LEU A 163 16.25 -0.10 -0.16
C LEU A 163 15.88 -0.03 -1.65
N VAL A 164 16.58 0.77 -2.43
CA VAL A 164 16.36 0.87 -3.89
C VAL A 164 16.63 -0.47 -4.57
N ALA A 165 17.70 -1.19 -4.16
CA ALA A 165 17.97 -2.52 -4.68
C ALA A 165 16.87 -3.53 -4.35
N ASP A 166 16.31 -3.49 -3.13
CA ASP A 166 15.19 -4.34 -2.71
C ASP A 166 13.92 -4.02 -3.50
N LEU A 167 13.60 -2.74 -3.69
CA LEU A 167 12.43 -2.31 -4.46
C LEU A 167 12.52 -2.72 -5.93
N ARG A 168 13.68 -2.59 -6.56
CA ARG A 168 13.87 -3.07 -7.94
C ARG A 168 13.58 -4.57 -8.05
N ARG A 169 14.04 -5.38 -7.09
CA ARG A 169 13.74 -6.82 -7.04
C ARG A 169 12.24 -7.06 -6.82
N LEU A 170 11.62 -6.36 -5.87
CA LEU A 170 10.19 -6.45 -5.58
C LEU A 170 9.33 -6.19 -6.83
N TRP A 171 9.59 -5.08 -7.54
CA TRP A 171 8.81 -4.66 -8.69
C TRP A 171 9.00 -5.52 -9.93
N THR A 172 10.09 -6.28 -9.98
CA THR A 172 10.40 -7.19 -11.11
C THR A 172 10.26 -8.67 -10.76
N ASP A 173 9.72 -8.98 -9.56
CA ASP A 173 9.55 -10.35 -9.09
C ASP A 173 8.36 -11.04 -9.80
N ASP A 174 8.67 -12.05 -10.64
CA ASP A 174 7.69 -12.89 -11.33
C ASP A 174 7.40 -14.20 -10.60
N THR A 175 7.98 -14.40 -9.43
CA THR A 175 7.72 -15.59 -8.63
C THR A 175 6.37 -15.54 -7.92
N ALA A 176 5.98 -16.64 -7.31
CA ALA A 176 4.78 -16.68 -6.45
C ALA A 176 4.86 -15.74 -5.23
N ALA A 177 6.06 -15.25 -4.85
CA ALA A 177 6.26 -14.28 -3.80
C ALA A 177 6.03 -12.82 -4.25
N GLY A 178 5.98 -12.58 -5.56
CA GLY A 178 5.75 -11.27 -6.18
C GLY A 178 4.29 -10.82 -6.15
N PHE A 179 3.79 -10.33 -7.26
CA PHE A 179 2.41 -9.86 -7.41
C PHE A 179 1.38 -10.96 -7.13
N PRO A 180 0.13 -10.63 -6.71
CA PRO A 180 -0.92 -11.61 -6.45
C PRO A 180 -1.36 -12.34 -7.74
N ASN A 181 -1.27 -11.69 -8.90
CA ASN A 181 -1.63 -12.25 -10.19
C ASN A 181 -3.03 -12.90 -10.17
N GLU A 182 -3.18 -14.12 -10.64
CA GLU A 182 -4.43 -14.86 -10.70
C GLU A 182 -5.07 -15.08 -9.31
N ASN A 183 -4.29 -15.07 -8.22
CA ASN A 183 -4.83 -15.18 -6.87
C ASN A 183 -5.77 -14.02 -6.51
N THR A 184 -5.69 -12.89 -7.23
CA THR A 184 -6.65 -11.78 -7.11
C THR A 184 -8.10 -12.23 -7.29
N THR A 185 -8.35 -13.27 -8.06
CA THR A 185 -9.72 -13.87 -8.24
C THR A 185 -10.33 -14.40 -6.95
N ASN A 186 -9.51 -14.69 -5.94
CA ASN A 186 -9.96 -15.21 -4.65
C ASN A 186 -10.57 -14.13 -3.75
N ILE A 187 -10.34 -12.85 -4.04
CA ILE A 187 -10.87 -11.73 -3.24
C ILE A 187 -12.41 -11.77 -3.26
N LYS A 188 -13.00 -11.85 -2.07
CA LYS A 188 -14.48 -11.87 -1.88
C LYS A 188 -15.01 -10.53 -1.39
N ALA A 189 -14.15 -9.73 -0.80
CA ALA A 189 -14.51 -8.41 -0.29
C ALA A 189 -14.76 -7.41 -1.44
N PRO A 190 -15.66 -6.43 -1.28
CA PRO A 190 -15.82 -5.34 -2.25
C PRO A 190 -14.49 -4.62 -2.49
N VAL A 191 -14.22 -4.27 -3.76
CA VAL A 191 -12.99 -3.59 -4.18
C VAL A 191 -13.32 -2.24 -4.81
N LEU A 192 -12.61 -1.19 -4.40
CA LEU A 192 -12.52 0.09 -5.10
C LEU A 192 -11.06 0.30 -5.53
N ALA A 193 -10.81 0.21 -6.83
CA ALA A 193 -9.49 0.45 -7.42
C ALA A 193 -9.46 1.82 -8.08
N VAL A 194 -8.48 2.65 -7.70
CA VAL A 194 -8.36 4.05 -8.09
C VAL A 194 -7.03 4.27 -8.79
N ARG A 195 -7.03 5.07 -9.86
CA ARG A 195 -5.83 5.62 -10.50
C ARG A 195 -5.99 7.12 -10.78
N GLY A 196 -4.90 7.84 -10.84
CA GLY A 196 -4.89 9.17 -11.45
C GLY A 196 -4.94 9.07 -12.98
N GLU A 197 -5.53 10.05 -13.65
CA GLU A 197 -5.64 10.09 -15.13
C GLU A 197 -4.27 10.02 -15.79
N ASP A 198 -3.28 10.68 -15.20
CA ASP A 198 -1.90 10.77 -15.69
C ASP A 198 -0.94 9.79 -14.97
N ASP A 199 -1.48 8.77 -14.30
CA ASP A 199 -0.67 7.75 -13.61
C ASP A 199 0.14 6.94 -14.64
N PHE A 200 1.45 7.15 -14.64
CA PHE A 200 2.38 6.50 -15.56
C PHE A 200 2.79 5.09 -15.09
N LEU A 201 2.49 4.72 -13.83
CA LEU A 201 2.75 3.38 -13.28
C LEU A 201 1.55 2.45 -13.46
N LEU A 202 0.34 2.91 -13.19
CA LEU A 202 -0.89 2.14 -13.39
C LEU A 202 -1.64 2.66 -14.63
N SER A 203 -1.53 1.98 -15.75
CA SER A 203 -2.25 2.36 -16.97
C SER A 203 -3.77 2.16 -16.83
N ALA A 204 -4.56 2.92 -17.63
CA ALA A 204 -6.01 2.73 -17.69
C ALA A 204 -6.39 1.30 -18.14
N ALA A 205 -5.61 0.70 -19.03
CA ALA A 205 -5.81 -0.68 -19.48
C ALA A 205 -5.61 -1.67 -18.32
N ALA A 206 -4.57 -1.48 -17.50
CA ALA A 206 -4.32 -2.31 -16.31
C ALA A 206 -5.45 -2.18 -15.27
N LEU A 207 -5.92 -0.95 -14.99
CA LEU A 207 -7.06 -0.73 -14.12
C LEU A 207 -8.31 -1.45 -14.65
N ASN A 208 -8.65 -1.24 -15.92
CA ASN A 208 -9.86 -1.84 -16.52
C ASN A 208 -9.80 -3.37 -16.58
N SER A 209 -8.61 -3.95 -16.73
CA SER A 209 -8.44 -5.41 -16.75
C SER A 209 -8.79 -6.07 -15.42
N LEU A 210 -8.78 -5.35 -14.30
CA LEU A 210 -9.18 -5.89 -13.00
C LEU A 210 -10.60 -6.48 -13.02
N ARG A 211 -11.52 -5.89 -13.79
CA ARG A 211 -12.89 -6.42 -13.93
C ARG A 211 -12.98 -7.76 -14.64
N GLN A 212 -11.93 -8.20 -15.31
CA GLN A 212 -11.90 -9.55 -15.91
C GLN A 212 -11.77 -10.64 -14.83
N VAL A 213 -11.19 -10.29 -13.68
CA VAL A 213 -10.97 -11.21 -12.56
C VAL A 213 -11.86 -10.87 -11.34
N LEU A 214 -12.29 -9.63 -11.21
CA LEU A 214 -13.20 -9.13 -10.18
C LEU A 214 -14.32 -8.30 -10.87
N PRO A 215 -15.36 -8.95 -11.43
CA PRO A 215 -16.41 -8.25 -12.21
C PRO A 215 -17.12 -7.15 -11.43
N GLU A 216 -17.28 -7.32 -10.11
CA GLU A 216 -17.99 -6.38 -9.23
C GLU A 216 -17.07 -5.24 -8.70
N ALA A 217 -15.79 -5.20 -9.10
CA ALA A 217 -14.88 -4.14 -8.65
C ALA A 217 -15.34 -2.77 -9.17
N HIS A 218 -15.37 -1.79 -8.27
CA HIS A 218 -15.52 -0.39 -8.62
C HIS A 218 -14.19 0.16 -9.12
N LEU A 219 -14.20 0.83 -10.27
CA LEU A 219 -13.03 1.44 -10.88
C LEU A 219 -13.20 2.94 -10.94
N MET A 220 -12.17 3.68 -10.54
CA MET A 220 -12.18 5.14 -10.54
C MET A 220 -10.93 5.68 -11.22
N ASN A 221 -11.11 6.49 -12.26
CA ASN A 221 -10.06 7.32 -12.85
C ASN A 221 -10.24 8.75 -12.35
N VAL A 222 -9.23 9.30 -11.70
CA VAL A 222 -9.28 10.62 -11.08
C VAL A 222 -8.64 11.64 -12.02
N PRO A 223 -9.41 12.62 -12.54
CA PRO A 223 -8.86 13.64 -13.42
C PRO A 223 -7.86 14.53 -12.68
N PHE A 224 -6.92 15.09 -13.44
CA PHE A 224 -5.92 16.03 -12.93
C PHE A 224 -5.06 15.45 -11.78
N ALA A 225 -4.80 14.14 -11.81
CA ALA A 225 -3.92 13.47 -10.87
C ALA A 225 -3.02 12.48 -11.59
N ALA A 226 -1.77 12.38 -11.14
CA ALA A 226 -0.81 11.36 -11.51
C ALA A 226 -0.87 10.19 -10.51
N HIS A 227 0.27 9.65 -10.11
CA HIS A 227 0.33 8.46 -9.24
C HIS A 227 -0.12 8.74 -7.81
N GLU A 228 0.14 9.95 -7.28
CA GLU A 228 -0.10 10.31 -5.88
C GLU A 228 -1.49 10.92 -5.64
N VAL A 229 -2.57 10.28 -6.11
CA VAL A 229 -3.96 10.76 -5.96
C VAL A 229 -4.29 11.18 -4.53
N ILE A 230 -3.73 10.49 -3.52
CA ILE A 230 -3.93 10.81 -2.09
C ILE A 230 -3.49 12.24 -1.77
N LYS A 231 -2.41 12.71 -2.41
CA LYS A 231 -1.85 14.06 -2.21
C LYS A 231 -2.44 15.07 -3.19
N GLU A 232 -2.60 14.65 -4.45
CA GLU A 232 -2.98 15.53 -5.54
C GLU A 232 -4.48 15.86 -5.56
N GLN A 233 -5.35 14.85 -5.30
CA GLN A 233 -6.81 15.00 -5.33
C GLN A 233 -7.50 14.37 -4.09
N PRO A 234 -7.10 14.73 -2.85
CA PRO A 234 -7.63 14.11 -1.64
C PRO A 234 -9.14 14.32 -1.46
N ASN A 235 -9.69 15.40 -1.99
CA ASN A 235 -11.13 15.69 -1.87
C ASN A 235 -11.98 14.79 -2.78
N ILE A 236 -11.52 14.55 -4.02
CA ILE A 236 -12.20 13.66 -4.97
C ILE A 236 -12.14 12.24 -4.44
N LEU A 237 -10.96 11.79 -4.00
CA LEU A 237 -10.80 10.47 -3.41
C LEU A 237 -11.68 10.30 -2.16
N TRP A 238 -11.72 11.31 -1.27
CA TRP A 238 -12.55 11.25 -0.08
C TRP A 238 -14.04 11.16 -0.39
N ALA A 239 -14.53 11.87 -1.42
CA ALA A 239 -15.92 11.78 -1.84
C ALA A 239 -16.30 10.34 -2.26
N ALA A 240 -15.43 9.67 -3.03
CA ALA A 240 -15.61 8.26 -3.40
C ALA A 240 -15.52 7.33 -2.18
N MET A 241 -14.57 7.57 -1.28
CA MET A 241 -14.41 6.80 -0.04
C MET A 241 -15.67 6.86 0.85
N LYS A 242 -16.30 8.04 0.97
CA LYS A 242 -17.54 8.15 1.73
C LYS A 242 -18.64 7.25 1.18
N VAL A 243 -18.80 7.20 -0.13
CA VAL A 243 -19.79 6.32 -0.76
C VAL A 243 -19.41 4.84 -0.56
N PHE A 244 -18.16 4.50 -0.81
CA PHE A 244 -17.67 3.12 -0.73
C PHE A 244 -17.78 2.53 0.68
N TYR A 245 -17.44 3.32 1.70
CA TYR A 245 -17.52 2.91 3.12
C TYR A 245 -18.86 3.24 3.76
N GLN A 246 -19.83 3.82 3.03
CA GLN A 246 -21.17 4.22 3.52
C GLN A 246 -21.04 5.18 4.74
N LEU A 247 -20.12 6.12 4.67
CA LEU A 247 -19.94 7.10 5.75
C LEU A 247 -20.96 8.24 5.64
N ALA A 248 -21.46 8.69 6.80
CA ALA A 248 -22.37 9.82 6.92
C ALA A 248 -21.66 11.17 6.63
#